data_1bc6a79ff73a7f8dd516d2db5ff6ab09
#
_entry.id   1bc6a79ff73a7f8dd516d2db5ff6ab09
#
_cell.length_a   1.000
_cell.length_b   1.000
_cell.length_c   1.000
_cell.angle_alpha   90.00
_cell.angle_beta   90.00
_cell.angle_gamma   90.00
#
_symmetry.space_group_name_H-M   'P 1'
#
loop_
_entity.id
_entity.type
_entity.pdbx_description
1 polymer ?
#
loop_
_entity_poly.entity_id
_entity_poly.type
_entity_poly.pdbx_seq_one_letter_code
_entity_poly.pdbx_strand_id
1 'polypeptide(L)'
;IYTNQLLQKSNLLGKSKDKLDFKLHPMIKVIVDYEEKVQSLNNDVHQYQVTEFYPKYILGNASSSPQFILNNFTKDKKNFSYIKNNFQNLSVYHATFSFGEGNIKKLYNGYNFIRYKISNENLSVIKESLINLCKVLFEGGGRKIILLKKGYPHLNKNNFITIINSIKKINDLKFSSVH
;
A
#
# COMPACT_ATOMS: atom_id res chain seq x y z
N ILE A 1 -8.28 -13.32 -12.70
CA ILE A 1 -8.93 -12.86 -13.96
C ILE A 1 -9.19 -14.07 -14.85
N TYR A 2 -8.20 -14.91 -15.12
CA TYR A 2 -8.35 -16.12 -15.95
C TYR A 2 -9.28 -17.16 -15.35
N THR A 3 -9.32 -17.32 -14.02
CA THR A 3 -10.25 -18.22 -13.32
C THR A 3 -11.72 -17.90 -13.70
N ASN A 4 -12.07 -16.64 -13.81
CA ASN A 4 -13.39 -16.20 -14.23
C ASN A 4 -13.73 -16.65 -15.65
N GLN A 5 -12.80 -16.49 -16.57
CA GLN A 5 -12.99 -16.91 -17.96
C GLN A 5 -13.14 -18.43 -18.05
N LEU A 6 -12.37 -19.16 -17.25
CA LEU A 6 -12.46 -20.62 -17.19
C LEU A 6 -13.82 -21.07 -16.66
N LEU A 7 -14.26 -20.51 -15.53
CA LEU A 7 -15.56 -20.84 -14.93
C LEU A 7 -16.74 -20.50 -15.83
N GLN A 8 -16.66 -19.38 -16.57
CA GLN A 8 -17.68 -19.02 -17.57
C GLN A 8 -17.68 -19.99 -18.75
N LYS A 9 -16.51 -20.34 -19.30
CA LYS A 9 -16.37 -21.29 -20.41
C LYS A 9 -16.82 -22.69 -20.02
N SER A 10 -16.66 -23.07 -18.76
CA SER A 10 -17.08 -24.38 -18.23
C SER A 10 -18.54 -24.44 -17.80
N ASN A 11 -19.34 -23.38 -18.04
CA ASN A 11 -20.73 -23.26 -17.58
C ASN A 11 -20.95 -23.52 -16.08
N LEU A 12 -19.91 -23.43 -15.28
CA LEU A 12 -19.97 -23.62 -13.82
C LEU A 12 -20.54 -22.40 -13.10
N LEU A 13 -20.55 -21.24 -13.74
CA LEU A 13 -21.27 -20.07 -13.27
C LEU A 13 -22.66 -20.11 -13.87
N GLY A 14 -23.67 -20.42 -13.08
CA GLY A 14 -25.06 -20.42 -13.52
C GLY A 14 -25.41 -19.12 -14.27
N LYS A 15 -26.41 -19.15 -15.16
CA LYS A 15 -26.82 -18.09 -16.10
C LYS A 15 -27.01 -16.67 -15.53
N SER A 16 -26.95 -16.50 -14.19
CA SER A 16 -27.26 -15.24 -13.53
C SER A 16 -26.03 -14.38 -13.11
N LYS A 17 -24.78 -14.81 -13.35
CA LYS A 17 -23.60 -14.06 -12.89
C LYS A 17 -22.74 -13.53 -14.03
N ASP A 18 -23.22 -12.48 -14.68
CA ASP A 18 -22.39 -11.64 -15.57
C ASP A 18 -21.29 -10.87 -14.80
N LYS A 19 -21.33 -10.92 -13.47
CA LYS A 19 -20.47 -10.17 -12.59
C LYS A 19 -19.93 -11.08 -11.50
N LEU A 20 -18.61 -11.13 -11.37
CA LEU A 20 -17.92 -11.85 -10.32
C LEU A 20 -17.27 -10.89 -9.34
N ASP A 21 -17.55 -11.10 -8.07
CA ASP A 21 -16.96 -10.32 -7.00
C ASP A 21 -15.61 -10.92 -6.63
N PHE A 22 -14.67 -10.05 -6.28
CA PHE A 22 -13.35 -10.44 -5.80
C PHE A 22 -12.86 -9.46 -4.74
N LYS A 23 -11.95 -9.93 -3.89
CA LYS A 23 -11.24 -9.11 -2.94
C LYS A 23 -9.77 -9.03 -3.33
N LEU A 24 -9.16 -7.88 -3.13
CA LEU A 24 -7.71 -7.69 -3.19
C LEU A 24 -7.18 -7.49 -1.77
N HIS A 25 -5.87 -7.55 -1.65
CA HIS A 25 -5.15 -7.14 -0.44
C HIS A 25 -4.51 -5.77 -0.70
N PRO A 26 -5.25 -4.65 -0.55
CA PRO A 26 -4.68 -3.34 -0.73
C PRO A 26 -3.61 -3.09 0.32
N MET A 27 -2.54 -2.42 -0.09
CA MET A 27 -1.42 -2.06 0.76
C MET A 27 -1.19 -0.57 0.71
N ILE A 28 -0.88 0.02 1.86
CA ILE A 28 -0.30 1.36 1.93
C ILE A 28 1.18 1.18 2.26
N LYS A 29 2.03 1.73 1.41
CA LYS A 29 3.48 1.72 1.60
C LYS A 29 3.96 3.06 2.13
N VAL A 30 4.97 3.01 2.98
CA VAL A 30 5.69 4.16 3.50
C VAL A 30 7.19 3.95 3.29
N ILE A 31 7.94 5.04 3.13
CA ILE A 31 9.40 5.01 3.08
C ILE A 31 9.91 5.53 4.40
N VAL A 32 10.83 4.80 5.02
CA VAL A 32 11.49 5.20 6.26
C VAL A 32 12.92 5.59 5.97
N ASP A 33 13.35 6.70 6.53
CA ASP A 33 14.72 7.17 6.52
C ASP A 33 15.36 6.87 7.87
N TYR A 34 16.47 6.14 7.83
CA TYR A 34 17.30 5.79 9.00
C TYR A 34 18.58 6.64 9.02
N GLU A 35 19.19 6.75 10.17
CA GLU A 35 20.50 7.40 10.28
C GLU A 35 21.60 6.54 9.67
N GLU A 36 21.53 5.24 9.88
CA GLU A 36 22.46 4.27 9.33
C GLU A 36 22.03 3.74 7.96
N LYS A 37 22.99 3.15 7.24
CA LYS A 37 22.72 2.49 5.96
C LYS A 37 22.02 1.15 6.20
N VAL A 38 20.82 1.02 5.71
CA VAL A 38 20.00 -0.21 5.88
C VAL A 38 20.13 -1.21 4.74
N GLN A 39 20.85 -0.84 3.65
CA GLN A 39 21.11 -1.69 2.47
C GLN A 39 19.88 -2.48 1.99
N SER A 40 18.73 -1.83 1.99
CA SER A 40 17.42 -2.47 1.72
C SER A 40 17.31 -3.17 0.36
N LEU A 41 18.24 -2.90 -0.56
CA LEU A 41 18.35 -3.56 -1.86
C LEU A 41 18.91 -4.99 -1.79
N ASN A 42 19.67 -5.30 -0.75
CA ASN A 42 20.32 -6.59 -0.58
C ASN A 42 19.46 -7.57 0.24
N ASN A 43 18.30 -7.12 0.70
CA ASN A 43 17.37 -7.96 1.46
C ASN A 43 16.40 -8.66 0.53
N ASP A 44 16.69 -9.91 0.21
CA ASP A 44 15.99 -10.67 -0.83
C ASP A 44 14.58 -11.11 -0.46
N VAL A 45 14.22 -11.23 0.83
CA VAL A 45 12.93 -11.79 1.26
C VAL A 45 12.36 -11.05 2.47
N HIS A 46 11.04 -10.83 2.47
CA HIS A 46 10.29 -10.35 3.61
C HIS A 46 10.22 -11.43 4.69
N GLN A 47 10.99 -11.27 5.76
CA GLN A 47 11.12 -12.32 6.78
C GLN A 47 10.17 -12.13 7.97
N TYR A 48 9.72 -10.89 8.22
CA TYR A 48 8.97 -10.58 9.43
C TYR A 48 7.70 -9.79 9.13
N GLN A 49 6.63 -10.16 9.83
CA GLN A 49 5.36 -9.47 9.82
C GLN A 49 4.85 -9.31 11.24
N VAL A 50 4.22 -8.16 11.53
CA VAL A 50 3.46 -7.94 12.75
C VAL A 50 2.01 -8.33 12.47
N THR A 51 1.57 -9.44 13.05
CA THR A 51 0.23 -10.02 12.84
C THR A 51 -0.73 -9.78 14.03
N GLU A 52 -0.28 -9.04 15.04
CA GLU A 52 -1.06 -8.71 16.23
C GLU A 52 -2.41 -8.07 15.91
N PHE A 53 -2.48 -7.32 14.80
CA PHE A 53 -3.67 -6.59 14.40
C PHE A 53 -4.61 -7.38 13.46
N TYR A 54 -4.27 -8.62 13.16
CA TYR A 54 -5.14 -9.49 12.35
C TYR A 54 -6.50 -9.72 13.03
N PRO A 55 -7.63 -9.73 12.31
CA PRO A 55 -7.78 -9.68 10.85
C PRO A 55 -7.89 -8.27 10.24
N LYS A 56 -7.79 -7.19 11.01
CA LYS A 56 -7.97 -5.82 10.49
C LYS A 56 -6.88 -5.45 9.48
N TYR A 57 -5.62 -5.68 9.83
CA TYR A 57 -4.45 -5.42 8.99
C TYR A 57 -3.21 -6.17 9.51
N ILE A 58 -2.20 -6.23 8.66
CA ILE A 58 -0.88 -6.78 8.94
C ILE A 58 0.16 -5.72 8.57
N LEU A 59 1.22 -5.59 9.38
CA LEU A 59 2.35 -4.72 9.08
C LEU A 59 3.55 -5.56 8.64
N GLY A 60 4.33 -5.05 7.69
CA GLY A 60 5.51 -5.76 7.19
C GLY A 60 6.48 -4.86 6.45
N ASN A 61 7.64 -5.41 6.14
CA ASN A 61 8.59 -4.76 5.25
C ASN A 61 8.25 -5.08 3.78
N ALA A 62 8.70 -4.22 2.88
CA ALA A 62 8.53 -4.39 1.43
C ALA A 62 9.87 -4.20 0.74
N SER A 63 10.30 -5.17 -0.07
CA SER A 63 11.39 -4.90 -0.99
C SER A 63 10.90 -3.96 -2.07
N SER A 64 11.72 -3.00 -2.45
CA SER A 64 11.36 -2.05 -3.48
C SER A 64 12.62 -1.60 -4.21
N SER A 65 12.62 -1.76 -5.53
CA SER A 65 13.71 -1.23 -6.34
C SER A 65 13.77 0.30 -6.26
N PRO A 66 14.96 0.90 -6.45
CA PRO A 66 15.09 2.35 -6.53
C PRO A 66 14.14 2.99 -7.53
N GLN A 67 13.97 2.36 -8.68
CA GLN A 67 13.07 2.82 -9.73
C GLN A 67 11.61 2.87 -9.27
N PHE A 68 11.15 1.84 -8.56
CA PHE A 68 9.78 1.81 -8.02
C PHE A 68 9.56 2.95 -7.04
N ILE A 69 10.51 3.18 -6.14
CA ILE A 69 10.42 4.26 -5.15
C ILE A 69 10.39 5.62 -5.87
N LEU A 70 11.36 5.88 -6.75
CA LEU A 70 11.50 7.16 -7.47
C LEU A 70 10.31 7.47 -8.38
N ASN A 71 9.73 6.47 -9.04
CA ASN A 71 8.56 6.65 -9.89
C ASN A 71 7.34 7.21 -9.15
N ASN A 72 7.24 6.97 -7.85
CA ASN A 72 6.16 7.55 -7.04
C ASN A 72 6.30 9.07 -6.84
N PHE A 73 7.49 9.64 -7.06
CA PHE A 73 7.82 11.04 -6.79
C PHE A 73 8.23 11.82 -8.04
N THR A 74 8.03 11.31 -9.24
CA THR A 74 8.40 11.99 -10.49
C THR A 74 7.82 13.39 -10.63
N LYS A 75 6.65 13.66 -10.04
CA LYS A 75 5.97 14.95 -10.01
C LYS A 75 6.27 15.78 -8.74
N ASP A 76 7.10 15.26 -7.84
CA ASP A 76 7.48 15.90 -6.57
C ASP A 76 9.00 15.99 -6.50
N LYS A 77 9.56 17.05 -7.12
CA LYS A 77 11.00 17.25 -7.26
C LYS A 77 11.75 17.23 -5.93
N LYS A 78 11.15 17.76 -4.86
CA LYS A 78 11.76 17.80 -3.53
C LYS A 78 11.97 16.40 -2.96
N ASN A 79 10.92 15.60 -2.91
CA ASN A 79 11.00 14.22 -2.43
C ASN A 79 11.82 13.34 -3.36
N PHE A 80 11.73 13.54 -4.68
CA PHE A 80 12.57 12.83 -5.65
C PHE A 80 14.05 13.02 -5.37
N SER A 81 14.52 14.26 -5.25
CA SER A 81 15.92 14.58 -4.95
C SER A 81 16.35 14.05 -3.58
N TYR A 82 15.48 14.18 -2.58
CA TYR A 82 15.75 13.65 -1.25
C TYR A 82 15.97 12.14 -1.28
N ILE A 83 15.08 11.40 -1.89
CA ILE A 83 15.15 9.93 -2.00
C ILE A 83 16.39 9.50 -2.78
N LYS A 84 16.67 10.14 -3.92
CA LYS A 84 17.85 9.85 -4.74
C LYS A 84 19.15 9.98 -3.94
N ASN A 85 19.26 11.01 -3.12
CA ASN A 85 20.49 11.30 -2.38
C ASN A 85 20.65 10.47 -1.10
N ASN A 86 19.57 9.93 -0.56
CA ASN A 86 19.58 9.18 0.72
C ASN A 86 19.22 7.70 0.54
N PHE A 87 19.25 7.17 -0.69
CA PHE A 87 18.69 5.87 -1.01
C PHE A 87 19.22 4.73 -0.13
N GLN A 88 20.50 4.75 0.24
CA GLN A 88 21.11 3.71 1.08
C GLN A 88 20.58 3.66 2.52
N ASN A 89 19.97 4.76 2.97
CA ASN A 89 19.39 4.90 4.31
C ASN A 89 17.89 4.62 4.32
N LEU A 90 17.29 4.34 3.15
CA LEU A 90 15.85 4.20 3.02
C LEU A 90 15.43 2.73 3.00
N SER A 91 14.32 2.45 3.65
CA SER A 91 13.61 1.17 3.56
C SER A 91 12.12 1.38 3.37
N VAL A 92 11.42 0.39 2.82
CA VAL A 92 9.98 0.45 2.55
C VAL A 92 9.24 -0.52 3.44
N TYR A 93 8.17 -0.04 4.05
CA TYR A 93 7.27 -0.84 4.86
C TYR A 93 5.83 -0.65 4.41
N HIS A 94 4.96 -1.54 4.83
CA HIS A 94 3.56 -1.49 4.43
C HIS A 94 2.61 -1.90 5.56
N ALA A 95 1.37 -1.44 5.43
CA ALA A 95 0.20 -2.02 6.06
C ALA A 95 -0.66 -2.67 4.97
N THR A 96 -1.03 -3.94 5.15
CA THR A 96 -1.87 -4.72 4.24
C THR A 96 -3.23 -4.96 4.86
N PHE A 97 -4.28 -4.87 4.06
CA PHE A 97 -5.66 -4.97 4.50
C PHE A 97 -6.42 -6.07 3.76
N SER A 98 -7.56 -6.50 4.34
CA SER A 98 -8.49 -7.49 3.73
C SER A 98 -9.82 -6.87 3.35
N PHE A 99 -9.86 -5.58 3.02
CA PHE A 99 -11.09 -4.88 2.68
C PHE A 99 -11.10 -4.35 1.25
N GLY A 100 -12.24 -3.84 0.86
CA GLY A 100 -12.52 -3.35 -0.49
C GLY A 100 -13.31 -4.37 -1.28
N GLU A 101 -14.09 -3.84 -2.21
CA GLU A 101 -14.98 -4.63 -3.06
C GLU A 101 -14.55 -4.45 -4.50
N GLY A 102 -14.31 -5.57 -5.16
CA GLY A 102 -14.00 -5.63 -6.56
C GLY A 102 -15.02 -6.43 -7.34
N ASN A 103 -15.25 -6.05 -8.57
CA ASN A 103 -16.05 -6.83 -9.48
C ASN A 103 -15.42 -6.84 -10.87
N ILE A 104 -15.63 -7.96 -11.56
CA ILE A 104 -15.19 -8.18 -12.92
C ILE A 104 -16.43 -8.35 -13.78
N LYS A 105 -16.58 -7.52 -14.80
CA LYS A 105 -17.65 -7.61 -15.79
C LYS A 105 -17.05 -7.87 -17.16
N LYS A 106 -17.59 -8.86 -17.88
CA LYS A 106 -17.20 -9.10 -19.26
C LYS A 106 -17.81 -8.02 -20.14
N LEU A 107 -17.02 -7.40 -20.98
CA LEU A 107 -17.47 -6.46 -22.01
C LEU A 107 -17.84 -7.20 -23.28
N TYR A 108 -18.64 -6.56 -24.12
CA TYR A 108 -19.13 -7.10 -25.37
C TYR A 108 -18.03 -7.57 -26.34
N ASN A 109 -16.89 -6.89 -26.31
CA ASN A 109 -15.70 -7.23 -27.09
C ASN A 109 -14.82 -8.35 -26.49
N GLY A 110 -15.31 -9.03 -25.44
CA GLY A 110 -14.60 -10.13 -24.79
C GLY A 110 -13.58 -9.72 -23.73
N TYR A 111 -13.30 -8.42 -23.57
CA TYR A 111 -12.42 -7.92 -22.51
C TYR A 111 -13.11 -7.92 -21.15
N ASN A 112 -12.32 -8.02 -20.10
CA ASN A 112 -12.79 -7.92 -18.73
C ASN A 112 -12.66 -6.46 -18.24
N PHE A 113 -13.77 -5.89 -17.78
CA PHE A 113 -13.78 -4.63 -17.06
C PHE A 113 -13.69 -4.91 -15.56
N ILE A 114 -12.62 -4.43 -14.95
CA ILE A 114 -12.35 -4.62 -13.52
C ILE A 114 -12.63 -3.30 -12.81
N ARG A 115 -13.50 -3.35 -11.80
CA ARG A 115 -13.77 -2.24 -10.89
C ARG A 115 -13.43 -2.67 -9.48
N TYR A 116 -12.67 -1.85 -8.79
CA TYR A 116 -12.34 -2.04 -7.37
C TYR A 116 -12.54 -0.75 -6.61
N LYS A 117 -13.14 -0.83 -5.44
CA LYS A 117 -13.44 0.33 -4.60
C LYS A 117 -13.06 0.04 -3.15
N ILE A 118 -12.37 0.98 -2.52
CA ILE A 118 -12.17 1.03 -1.07
C ILE A 118 -13.12 2.09 -0.53
N SER A 119 -13.97 1.70 0.43
CA SER A 119 -14.95 2.62 1.05
C SER A 119 -14.26 3.58 2.02
N ASN A 120 -14.79 4.80 2.14
CA ASN A 120 -14.35 5.76 3.16
C ASN A 120 -14.58 5.26 4.60
N GLU A 121 -15.45 4.28 4.82
CA GLU A 121 -15.64 3.62 6.10
C GLU A 121 -14.37 2.95 6.61
N ASN A 122 -13.49 2.52 5.70
CA ASN A 122 -12.20 1.93 6.04
C ASN A 122 -11.12 2.95 6.46
N LEU A 123 -11.43 4.26 6.37
CA LEU A 123 -10.45 5.31 6.64
C LEU A 123 -9.94 5.28 8.09
N SER A 124 -10.79 4.93 9.05
CA SER A 124 -10.41 4.80 10.46
C SER A 124 -9.38 3.69 10.67
N VAL A 125 -9.62 2.52 10.08
CA VAL A 125 -8.69 1.38 10.15
C VAL A 125 -7.37 1.70 9.46
N ILE A 126 -7.42 2.41 8.35
CA ILE A 126 -6.23 2.84 7.62
C ILE A 126 -5.40 3.82 8.46
N LYS A 127 -6.03 4.78 9.11
CA LYS A 127 -5.32 5.72 10.00
C LYS A 127 -4.71 5.00 11.20
N GLU A 128 -5.46 4.10 11.84
CA GLU A 128 -4.97 3.27 12.93
C GLU A 128 -3.73 2.48 12.51
N SER A 129 -3.78 1.82 11.36
CA SER A 129 -2.65 1.04 10.85
C SER A 129 -1.43 1.88 10.54
N LEU A 130 -1.61 3.08 9.95
CA LEU A 130 -0.51 4.00 9.70
C LEU A 130 0.11 4.53 10.99
N ILE A 131 -0.70 4.83 12.01
CA ILE A 131 -0.20 5.27 13.32
C ILE A 131 0.61 4.15 13.97
N ASN A 132 0.11 2.91 13.98
CA ASN A 132 0.82 1.79 14.58
C ASN A 132 2.08 1.42 13.78
N LEU A 133 2.02 1.47 12.45
CA LEU A 133 3.21 1.31 11.61
C LEU A 133 4.26 2.37 11.93
N CYS A 134 3.89 3.65 12.03
CA CYS A 134 4.81 4.72 12.38
C CYS A 134 5.42 4.55 13.78
N LYS A 135 4.63 4.12 14.77
CA LYS A 135 5.15 3.84 16.12
C LYS A 135 6.26 2.78 16.07
N VAL A 136 5.97 1.62 15.47
CA VAL A 136 6.94 0.52 15.33
C VAL A 136 8.22 1.00 14.64
N LEU A 137 8.06 1.75 13.54
CA LEU A 137 9.19 2.23 12.75
C LEU A 137 10.04 3.29 13.48
N PHE A 138 9.41 4.20 14.23
CA PHE A 138 10.14 5.18 15.03
C PHE A 138 10.84 4.55 16.24
N GLU A 139 10.25 3.54 16.87
CA GLU A 139 10.92 2.77 17.94
C GLU A 139 12.08 1.92 17.38
N GLY A 140 11.93 1.43 16.13
CA GLY A 140 12.99 0.74 15.38
C GLY A 140 14.08 1.65 14.81
N GLY A 141 14.19 2.93 15.26
CA GLY A 141 15.24 3.85 14.86
C GLY A 141 14.96 4.68 13.60
N GLY A 142 13.75 4.60 13.06
CA GLY A 142 13.33 5.46 11.95
C GLY A 142 13.37 6.94 12.35
N ARG A 143 14.02 7.76 11.52
CA ARG A 143 14.18 9.21 11.75
C ARG A 143 13.05 10.01 11.11
N LYS A 144 12.67 9.63 9.91
CA LYS A 144 11.59 10.26 9.13
C LYS A 144 10.82 9.21 8.36
N ILE A 145 9.53 9.45 8.18
CA ILE A 145 8.67 8.60 7.37
C ILE A 145 8.03 9.44 6.27
N ILE A 146 8.06 8.94 5.04
CA ILE A 146 7.51 9.59 3.85
C ILE A 146 6.33 8.78 3.37
N LEU A 147 5.15 9.40 3.35
CA LEU A 147 3.96 8.82 2.72
C LEU A 147 4.09 8.91 1.19
N LEU A 148 3.66 7.85 0.47
CA LEU A 148 3.69 7.82 -0.99
C LEU A 148 2.62 8.73 -1.61
N LYS A 149 2.59 10.00 -1.20
CA LYS A 149 1.68 11.00 -1.74
C LYS A 149 2.36 12.35 -1.89
N LYS A 150 2.09 13.01 -3.03
CA LYS A 150 2.58 14.36 -3.30
C LYS A 150 2.03 15.36 -2.28
N GLY A 151 2.92 16.23 -1.78
CA GLY A 151 2.52 17.37 -0.93
C GLY A 151 2.34 17.06 0.54
N TYR A 152 2.50 15.80 0.99
CA TYR A 152 2.53 15.51 2.41
C TYR A 152 3.89 15.83 3.01
N PRO A 153 3.92 16.45 4.18
CA PRO A 153 5.16 16.66 4.90
C PRO A 153 5.76 15.33 5.36
N HIS A 154 7.05 15.31 5.57
CA HIS A 154 7.70 14.18 6.22
C HIS A 154 7.15 14.03 7.64
N LEU A 155 6.81 12.79 8.01
CA LEU A 155 6.40 12.45 9.36
C LEU A 155 7.63 12.30 10.25
N ASN A 156 7.53 12.77 11.48
CA ASN A 156 8.51 12.56 12.56
C ASN A 156 7.78 12.20 13.86
N LYS A 157 8.51 11.85 14.91
CA LYS A 157 7.94 11.46 16.23
C LYS A 157 6.92 12.46 16.78
N ASN A 158 7.05 13.75 16.48
CA ASN A 158 6.21 14.81 17.06
C ASN A 158 4.95 15.10 16.25
N ASN A 159 4.93 14.81 14.94
CA ASN A 159 3.85 15.27 14.05
C ASN A 159 3.03 14.15 13.38
N PHE A 160 3.50 12.90 13.40
CA PHE A 160 2.87 11.84 12.60
C PHE A 160 1.40 11.61 12.94
N ILE A 161 1.04 11.63 14.22
CA ILE A 161 -0.36 11.43 14.64
C ILE A 161 -1.25 12.54 14.09
N THR A 162 -0.83 13.80 14.22
CA THR A 162 -1.58 14.96 13.74
C THR A 162 -1.76 14.91 12.23
N ILE A 163 -0.69 14.62 11.49
CA ILE A 163 -0.74 14.56 10.03
C ILE A 163 -1.61 13.39 9.56
N ILE A 164 -1.48 12.20 10.14
CA ILE A 164 -2.30 11.04 9.75
C ILE A 164 -3.78 11.32 10.07
N ASN A 165 -4.09 11.93 11.21
CA ASN A 165 -5.46 12.28 11.58
C ASN A 165 -6.07 13.35 10.65
N SER A 166 -5.25 14.20 10.04
CA SER A 166 -5.72 15.22 9.09
C SER A 166 -6.16 14.65 7.73
N ILE A 167 -5.88 13.38 7.42
CA ILE A 167 -6.31 12.73 6.18
C ILE A 167 -7.84 12.62 6.17
N LYS A 168 -8.50 13.24 5.20
CA LYS A 168 -9.98 13.30 5.15
C LYS A 168 -10.61 12.27 4.22
N LYS A 169 -9.89 11.84 3.19
CA LYS A 169 -10.44 10.96 2.13
C LYS A 169 -9.44 9.86 1.78
N ILE A 170 -9.96 8.70 1.44
CA ILE A 170 -9.15 7.57 0.93
C ILE A 170 -8.36 7.95 -0.32
N ASN A 171 -8.95 8.76 -1.20
CA ASN A 171 -8.27 9.26 -2.41
C ASN A 171 -7.05 10.13 -2.09
N ASP A 172 -6.90 10.53 -0.84
CA ASP A 172 -5.70 11.20 -0.35
C ASP A 172 -4.52 10.26 -0.15
N LEU A 173 -4.71 8.96 -0.24
CA LEU A 173 -3.71 7.94 -0.06
C LEU A 173 -3.47 7.17 -1.36
N LYS A 174 -2.27 6.66 -1.52
CA LYS A 174 -1.90 5.82 -2.65
C LYS A 174 -1.81 4.37 -2.19
N PHE A 175 -2.60 3.54 -2.84
CA PHE A 175 -2.60 2.10 -2.59
C PHE A 175 -1.80 1.36 -3.67
N SER A 176 -1.21 0.27 -3.28
CA SER A 176 -0.71 -0.78 -4.16
C SER A 176 -1.42 -2.08 -3.81
N SER A 177 -1.34 -3.08 -4.67
CA SER A 177 -1.79 -4.44 -4.38
C SER A 177 -0.58 -5.36 -4.28
N VAL A 178 -0.73 -6.44 -3.53
CA VAL A 178 0.18 -7.58 -3.61
C VAL A 178 -0.21 -8.38 -4.85
N HIS A 179 0.75 -8.71 -5.67
CA HIS A 179 0.62 -9.67 -6.76
C HIS A 179 1.59 -10.81 -6.55
#